data_37c3a34c0d26177ce6133fc6310776e9
#
_entry.id   37c3a34c0d26177ce6133fc6310776e9
#
_cell.length_a   1.000
_cell.length_b   1.000
_cell.length_c   1.000
_cell.angle_alpha   90.00
_cell.angle_beta   90.00
_cell.angle_gamma   90.00
#
_symmetry.space_group_name_H-M   'P 1'
#
loop_
_entity.id
_entity.type
_entity.pdbx_description
1 polymer ?
#
loop_
_entity_poly.entity_id
_entity_poly.type
_entity_poly.pdbx_seq_one_letter_code
_entity_poly.pdbx_strand_id
1 'polypeptide(L)'
;MAWRIFGRQASRTLNERERAALRPLVEHARYELIPLKNARITAERLPPGATVTVTASPTHGIEATLSLSEWLAARGHVVIPHLAAHMIRDRQHLSELLARVRSARLREAFIVGGDAKTSTKIADGLGLIHAMQEIGHPFERLGVPAYPEGHSEIADDVLLRVLKEKQRFAHSMTTQMSFNPDAVSAWVVRMRREGVWLPMNVGVPGVTELTKLMSIAARIGVADSARYLKKNRRMLGYLMKPGSVTPDAFLEGLAPVIAEPAASIHGLHLFTFNQVEETVAWQRRTLARLAI
;
A
#
# COMPACT_ATOMS: atom_id res chain seq x y z
N MET A 1 17.60 -39.43 10.36
CA MET A 1 17.54 -39.48 8.89
C MET A 1 16.22 -38.85 8.41
N ALA A 2 16.07 -37.50 8.34
CA ALA A 2 14.95 -36.77 7.76
C ALA A 2 15.20 -35.26 7.74
N TRP A 3 16.31 -34.81 7.10
CA TRP A 3 16.61 -33.39 6.89
C TRP A 3 16.91 -33.12 5.41
N ARG A 4 15.98 -33.48 4.54
CA ARG A 4 16.04 -33.15 3.13
C ARG A 4 14.63 -32.87 2.64
N ILE A 5 14.14 -31.64 2.80
CA ILE A 5 13.15 -30.96 1.95
C ILE A 5 13.09 -29.49 2.43
N PHE A 6 14.16 -28.75 2.32
CA PHE A 6 14.10 -27.32 2.11
C PHE A 6 14.70 -27.10 0.71
N GLY A 7 13.87 -27.36 -0.30
CA GLY A 7 14.18 -26.92 -1.63
C GLY A 7 14.33 -25.40 -1.61
N ARG A 8 15.53 -24.90 -1.91
CA ARG A 8 15.72 -23.57 -2.48
C ARG A 8 14.74 -23.51 -3.66
N GLN A 9 13.63 -22.80 -3.53
CA GLN A 9 12.96 -22.35 -4.73
C GLN A 9 13.97 -21.40 -5.39
N ALA A 10 14.56 -21.88 -6.48
CA ALA A 10 15.39 -21.09 -7.37
C ALA A 10 14.54 -19.90 -7.80
N SER A 11 15.12 -18.69 -7.85
CA SER A 11 14.49 -17.52 -8.41
C SER A 11 13.90 -17.93 -9.77
N ARG A 12 12.59 -17.76 -9.92
CA ARG A 12 11.90 -18.07 -11.17
C ARG A 12 12.42 -17.11 -12.24
N THR A 13 12.85 -17.65 -13.38
CA THR A 13 13.21 -16.79 -14.52
C THR A 13 11.94 -16.21 -15.13
N LEU A 14 11.84 -14.88 -15.14
CA LEU A 14 10.74 -14.17 -15.81
C LEU A 14 10.87 -14.32 -17.35
N ASN A 15 9.77 -14.58 -18.03
CA ASN A 15 9.73 -14.49 -19.49
C ASN A 15 9.66 -13.02 -19.94
N GLU A 16 9.79 -12.77 -21.24
CA GLU A 16 9.81 -11.43 -21.82
C GLU A 16 8.52 -10.64 -21.52
N ARG A 17 7.34 -11.27 -21.68
CA ARG A 17 6.03 -10.65 -21.39
C ARG A 17 5.92 -10.25 -19.91
N GLU A 18 6.38 -11.07 -19.00
CA GLU A 18 6.38 -10.80 -17.57
C GLU A 18 7.34 -9.66 -17.21
N ARG A 19 8.52 -9.62 -17.79
CA ARG A 19 9.47 -8.51 -17.62
C ARG A 19 8.89 -7.20 -18.15
N ALA A 20 8.33 -7.22 -19.34
CA ALA A 20 7.71 -6.05 -19.97
C ALA A 20 6.55 -5.50 -19.14
N ALA A 21 5.72 -6.38 -18.54
CA ALA A 21 4.61 -5.98 -17.69
C ALA A 21 5.06 -5.46 -16.31
N LEU A 22 6.08 -6.07 -15.71
CA LEU A 22 6.56 -5.72 -14.37
C LEU A 22 7.39 -4.44 -14.37
N ARG A 23 8.20 -4.19 -15.40
CA ARG A 23 9.12 -3.05 -15.48
C ARG A 23 8.45 -1.70 -15.20
N PRO A 24 7.37 -1.28 -15.89
CA PRO A 24 6.73 0.01 -15.65
C PRO A 24 6.12 0.11 -14.24
N LEU A 25 5.67 -1.01 -13.66
CA LEU A 25 5.15 -1.01 -12.30
C LEU A 25 6.25 -0.76 -11.27
N VAL A 26 7.45 -1.31 -11.48
CA VAL A 26 8.61 -1.05 -10.63
C VAL A 26 9.11 0.38 -10.84
N GLU A 27 9.15 0.88 -12.08
CA GLU A 27 9.62 2.22 -12.42
C GLU A 27 8.77 3.32 -11.77
N HIS A 28 7.43 3.16 -11.82
CA HIS A 28 6.47 4.13 -11.30
C HIS A 28 5.86 3.73 -9.95
N ALA A 29 6.59 2.92 -9.17
CA ALA A 29 6.12 2.48 -7.87
C ALA A 29 5.87 3.65 -6.91
N ARG A 30 4.82 3.52 -6.09
CA ARG A 30 4.47 4.50 -5.05
C ARG A 30 5.22 4.17 -3.76
N TYR A 31 5.80 5.17 -3.12
CA TYR A 31 6.53 5.01 -1.86
C TYR A 31 5.63 5.43 -0.69
N GLU A 32 5.38 4.52 0.23
CA GLU A 32 4.67 4.88 1.45
C GLU A 32 5.62 5.41 2.50
N LEU A 33 5.27 6.54 3.11
CA LEU A 33 5.95 7.13 4.26
C LEU A 33 5.02 7.18 5.46
N ILE A 34 5.58 6.89 6.63
CA ILE A 34 4.92 7.06 7.92
C ILE A 34 5.36 8.42 8.47
N PRO A 35 4.45 9.29 8.97
CA PRO A 35 4.79 10.63 9.47
C PRO A 35 5.50 10.57 10.84
N LEU A 36 6.68 9.92 10.88
CA LEU A 36 7.56 9.83 12.03
C LEU A 36 8.53 11.03 12.07
N LYS A 37 9.20 11.24 13.20
CA LYS A 37 10.16 12.34 13.39
C LYS A 37 11.24 12.40 12.30
N ASN A 38 11.69 11.26 11.78
CA ASN A 38 12.71 11.17 10.74
C ASN A 38 12.14 11.19 9.30
N ALA A 39 10.82 11.29 9.10
CA ALA A 39 10.20 11.12 7.78
C ALA A 39 10.74 12.12 6.74
N ARG A 40 10.96 13.38 7.13
CA ARG A 40 11.50 14.39 6.22
C ARG A 40 12.94 14.10 5.80
N ILE A 41 13.77 13.60 6.73
CA ILE A 41 15.17 13.25 6.45
C ILE A 41 15.24 12.07 5.49
N THR A 42 14.45 11.03 5.73
CA THR A 42 14.43 9.85 4.85
C THR A 42 13.82 10.16 3.49
N ALA A 43 12.85 11.07 3.42
CA ALA A 43 12.23 11.51 2.18
C ALA A 43 13.19 12.23 1.21
N GLU A 44 14.30 12.81 1.70
CA GLU A 44 15.35 13.41 0.84
C GLU A 44 16.03 12.38 -0.06
N ARG A 45 15.88 11.09 0.21
CA ARG A 45 16.38 9.98 -0.61
C ARG A 45 15.41 9.53 -1.71
N LEU A 46 14.20 10.10 -1.76
CA LEU A 46 13.23 9.80 -2.82
C LEU A 46 13.73 10.27 -4.19
N PRO A 47 13.41 9.57 -5.28
CA PRO A 47 13.62 10.08 -6.61
C PRO A 47 12.86 11.41 -6.84
N PRO A 48 13.40 12.35 -7.64
CA PRO A 48 12.68 13.57 -8.01
C PRO A 48 11.31 13.24 -8.62
N GLY A 49 10.26 13.95 -8.21
CA GLY A 49 8.92 13.75 -8.73
C GLY A 49 8.24 12.43 -8.31
N ALA A 50 8.80 11.71 -7.34
CA ALA A 50 8.25 10.43 -6.90
C ALA A 50 6.78 10.56 -6.46
N THR A 51 5.99 9.50 -6.68
CA THR A 51 4.66 9.36 -6.11
C THR A 51 4.79 8.82 -4.68
N VAL A 52 4.31 9.59 -3.72
CA VAL A 52 4.45 9.29 -2.29
C VAL A 52 3.09 9.21 -1.63
N THR A 53 2.82 8.13 -0.93
CA THR A 53 1.66 8.02 -0.04
C THR A 53 2.09 8.30 1.39
N VAL A 54 1.27 9.01 2.15
CA VAL A 54 1.57 9.34 3.56
C VAL A 54 0.51 8.72 4.44
N THR A 55 0.92 7.79 5.32
CA THR A 55 -0.03 7.04 6.15
C THR A 55 -0.73 7.93 7.17
N ALA A 56 -1.95 7.55 7.54
CA ALA A 56 -2.61 8.02 8.75
C ALA A 56 -2.14 7.17 9.94
N SER A 57 -1.63 7.82 10.98
CA SER A 57 -1.15 7.14 12.18
C SER A 57 -1.95 7.61 13.40
N PRO A 58 -2.64 6.71 14.12
CA PRO A 58 -3.38 7.08 15.33
C PRO A 58 -2.52 7.78 16.38
N THR A 59 -1.23 7.43 16.45
CA THR A 59 -0.27 8.01 17.40
C THR A 59 0.12 9.46 17.06
N HIS A 60 0.11 9.83 15.78
CA HIS A 60 0.60 11.13 15.31
C HIS A 60 -0.52 12.07 14.85
N GLY A 61 -1.74 11.57 14.69
CA GLY A 61 -2.89 12.34 14.23
C GLY A 61 -2.89 12.59 12.72
N ILE A 62 -4.06 13.00 12.20
CA ILE A 62 -4.24 13.29 10.78
C ILE A 62 -3.48 14.55 10.36
N GLU A 63 -3.25 15.45 11.27
CA GLU A 63 -2.48 16.70 11.07
C GLU A 63 -1.04 16.42 10.68
N ALA A 64 -0.42 15.38 11.28
CA ALA A 64 0.95 14.99 10.93
C ALA A 64 1.02 14.42 9.51
N THR A 65 0.00 13.66 9.10
CA THR A 65 -0.15 13.16 7.72
C THR A 65 -0.21 14.32 6.73
N LEU A 66 -1.07 15.30 6.97
CA LEU A 66 -1.20 16.45 6.08
C LEU A 66 0.05 17.34 6.09
N SER A 67 0.65 17.59 7.25
CA SER A 67 1.87 18.42 7.32
C SER A 67 3.05 17.81 6.58
N LEU A 68 3.21 16.48 6.60
CA LEU A 68 4.20 15.79 5.79
C LEU A 68 3.83 15.83 4.29
N SER A 69 2.56 15.67 3.97
CA SER A 69 2.07 15.72 2.59
C SER A 69 2.27 17.09 1.95
N GLU A 70 1.96 18.16 2.67
CA GLU A 70 2.20 19.56 2.25
C GLU A 70 3.69 19.83 2.00
N TRP A 71 4.54 19.34 2.91
CA TRP A 71 6.00 19.49 2.81
C TRP A 71 6.58 18.75 1.60
N LEU A 72 6.09 17.55 1.29
CA LEU A 72 6.48 16.76 0.12
C LEU A 72 5.98 17.39 -1.18
N ALA A 73 4.73 17.84 -1.23
CA ALA A 73 4.14 18.50 -2.40
C ALA A 73 4.91 19.79 -2.76
N ALA A 74 5.30 20.58 -1.76
CA ALA A 74 6.13 21.78 -1.96
C ALA A 74 7.53 21.47 -2.54
N ARG A 75 7.96 20.19 -2.52
CA ARG A 75 9.22 19.70 -3.11
C ARG A 75 9.04 19.04 -4.47
N GLY A 76 7.84 19.11 -5.04
CA GLY A 76 7.55 18.62 -6.38
C GLY A 76 7.22 17.13 -6.46
N HIS A 77 6.92 16.47 -5.33
CA HIS A 77 6.42 15.10 -5.32
C HIS A 77 4.91 15.06 -5.60
N VAL A 78 4.45 13.97 -6.22
CA VAL A 78 3.02 13.64 -6.31
C VAL A 78 2.62 12.98 -5.00
N VAL A 79 1.73 13.61 -4.22
CA VAL A 79 1.47 13.16 -2.85
C VAL A 79 0.02 12.72 -2.68
N ILE A 80 -0.15 11.56 -2.03
CA ILE A 80 -1.42 10.91 -1.78
C ILE A 80 -1.56 10.72 -0.25
N PRO A 81 -2.19 11.67 0.49
CA PRO A 81 -2.43 11.49 1.91
C PRO A 81 -3.46 10.39 2.16
N HIS A 82 -3.23 9.58 3.20
CA HIS A 82 -4.25 8.70 3.74
C HIS A 82 -5.18 9.51 4.64
N LEU A 83 -6.46 9.48 4.32
CA LEU A 83 -7.51 10.09 5.14
C LEU A 83 -8.26 8.97 5.88
N ALA A 84 -8.11 8.93 7.20
CA ALA A 84 -8.73 7.93 8.06
C ALA A 84 -9.99 8.50 8.72
N ALA A 85 -11.15 7.88 8.45
CA ALA A 85 -12.44 8.32 8.96
C ALA A 85 -12.44 8.49 10.49
N HIS A 86 -11.88 7.51 11.21
CA HIS A 86 -11.84 7.50 12.68
C HIS A 86 -10.90 8.55 13.28
N MET A 87 -10.13 9.29 12.48
CA MET A 87 -9.26 10.37 12.93
C MET A 87 -9.86 11.76 12.66
N ILE A 88 -11.04 11.81 12.03
CA ILE A 88 -11.75 13.05 11.70
C ILE A 88 -12.86 13.26 12.71
N ARG A 89 -12.78 14.30 13.52
CA ARG A 89 -13.68 14.56 14.63
C ARG A 89 -15.13 14.78 14.21
N ASP A 90 -15.32 15.63 13.19
CA ASP A 90 -16.63 16.06 12.71
C ASP A 90 -16.53 16.69 11.31
N ARG A 91 -17.65 17.20 10.80
CA ARG A 91 -17.74 17.83 9.46
C ARG A 91 -16.94 19.14 9.38
N GLN A 92 -16.86 19.92 10.46
CA GLN A 92 -16.07 21.13 10.47
C GLN A 92 -14.58 20.79 10.34
N HIS A 93 -14.09 19.85 11.12
CA HIS A 93 -12.71 19.37 11.04
C HIS A 93 -12.40 18.81 9.63
N LEU A 94 -13.32 18.03 9.03
CA LEU A 94 -13.17 17.58 7.65
C LEU A 94 -13.03 18.75 6.67
N SER A 95 -13.87 19.78 6.81
CA SER A 95 -13.80 20.98 5.98
C SER A 95 -12.45 21.70 6.10
N GLU A 96 -11.91 21.82 7.31
CA GLU A 96 -10.59 22.41 7.57
C GLU A 96 -9.47 21.61 6.91
N LEU A 97 -9.51 20.27 7.01
CA LEU A 97 -8.55 19.38 6.34
C LEU A 97 -8.62 19.50 4.82
N LEU A 98 -9.85 19.55 4.26
CA LEU A 98 -10.06 19.71 2.81
C LEU A 98 -9.58 21.09 2.30
N ALA A 99 -9.69 22.13 3.12
CA ALA A 99 -9.14 23.44 2.79
C ALA A 99 -7.59 23.41 2.70
N ARG A 100 -6.93 22.73 3.62
CA ARG A 100 -5.47 22.50 3.58
C ARG A 100 -5.06 21.71 2.33
N VAL A 101 -5.76 20.61 2.04
CA VAL A 101 -5.54 19.78 0.85
C VAL A 101 -5.64 20.63 -0.43
N ARG A 102 -6.66 21.51 -0.51
CA ARG A 102 -6.85 22.41 -1.66
C ARG A 102 -5.70 23.41 -1.80
N SER A 103 -5.28 24.02 -0.68
CA SER A 103 -4.15 24.96 -0.65
C SER A 103 -2.83 24.30 -1.07
N ALA A 104 -2.60 23.06 -0.68
CA ALA A 104 -1.43 22.28 -1.04
C ALA A 104 -1.52 21.64 -2.44
N ARG A 105 -2.64 21.83 -3.16
CA ARG A 105 -2.92 21.27 -4.49
C ARG A 105 -2.78 19.74 -4.54
N LEU A 106 -3.14 19.05 -3.46
CA LEU A 106 -3.16 17.58 -3.45
C LEU A 106 -4.37 17.08 -4.26
N ARG A 107 -4.10 16.30 -5.29
CA ARG A 107 -5.11 15.86 -6.28
C ARG A 107 -5.62 14.44 -6.04
N GLU A 108 -4.91 13.65 -5.26
CA GLU A 108 -5.28 12.27 -4.94
C GLU A 108 -5.34 12.09 -3.43
N ALA A 109 -6.21 11.18 -2.96
CA ALA A 109 -6.24 10.73 -1.58
C ALA A 109 -6.51 9.23 -1.49
N PHE A 110 -6.08 8.62 -0.40
CA PHE A 110 -6.36 7.23 -0.07
C PHE A 110 -7.26 7.17 1.16
N ILE A 111 -8.47 6.63 1.00
CA ILE A 111 -9.55 6.71 1.98
C ILE A 111 -9.66 5.40 2.76
N VAL A 112 -9.43 5.46 4.05
CA VAL A 112 -9.47 4.31 4.96
C VAL A 112 -10.44 4.54 6.13
N GLY A 113 -10.89 3.45 6.78
CA GLY A 113 -11.63 3.55 8.05
C GLY A 113 -10.73 4.09 9.16
N GLY A 114 -9.55 3.49 9.30
CA GLY A 114 -8.55 3.80 10.32
C GLY A 114 -8.73 2.96 11.59
N ASP A 115 -7.64 2.80 12.33
CA ASP A 115 -7.54 1.93 13.51
C ASP A 115 -7.76 2.70 14.84
N ALA A 116 -8.07 4.00 14.76
CA ALA A 116 -8.32 4.81 15.94
C ALA A 116 -9.64 4.39 16.60
N LYS A 117 -9.60 4.07 17.90
CA LYS A 117 -10.76 3.72 18.73
C LYS A 117 -11.52 4.96 19.22
N THR A 118 -11.71 5.93 18.36
CA THR A 118 -12.42 7.17 18.70
C THR A 118 -13.84 7.12 18.15
N SER A 119 -14.81 7.50 18.99
CA SER A 119 -16.18 7.72 18.54
C SER A 119 -16.24 9.00 17.72
N THR A 120 -16.16 8.87 16.40
CA THR A 120 -16.36 9.99 15.48
C THR A 120 -17.74 9.89 14.85
N LYS A 121 -18.25 11.02 14.32
CA LYS A 121 -19.52 11.05 13.59
C LYS A 121 -19.43 10.39 12.19
N ILE A 122 -18.21 10.06 11.74
CA ILE A 122 -17.93 9.41 10.46
C ILE A 122 -17.53 7.97 10.76
N ALA A 123 -18.44 7.04 10.46
CA ALA A 123 -18.36 5.65 10.92
C ALA A 123 -17.22 4.84 10.26
N ASP A 124 -16.95 5.07 8.97
CA ASP A 124 -15.99 4.31 8.19
C ASP A 124 -15.52 5.06 6.93
N GLY A 125 -14.69 4.42 6.11
CA GLY A 125 -14.17 5.05 4.89
C GLY A 125 -15.25 5.33 3.82
N LEU A 126 -16.37 4.61 3.77
CA LEU A 126 -17.47 4.92 2.85
C LEU A 126 -18.23 6.16 3.35
N GLY A 127 -18.52 6.24 4.65
CA GLY A 127 -19.08 7.43 5.28
C GLY A 127 -18.21 8.66 5.09
N LEU A 128 -16.86 8.51 5.12
CA LEU A 128 -15.95 9.61 4.81
C LEU A 128 -16.07 10.05 3.34
N ILE A 129 -16.16 9.14 2.38
CA ILE A 129 -16.36 9.47 0.98
C ILE A 129 -17.65 10.28 0.82
N HIS A 130 -18.76 9.84 1.40
CA HIS A 130 -20.04 10.55 1.33
C HIS A 130 -19.95 11.96 1.95
N ALA A 131 -19.35 12.09 3.14
CA ALA A 131 -19.16 13.39 3.78
C ALA A 131 -18.30 14.35 2.92
N MET A 132 -17.26 13.82 2.27
CA MET A 132 -16.43 14.61 1.35
C MET A 132 -17.19 15.05 0.10
N GLN A 133 -18.06 14.19 -0.45
CA GLN A 133 -18.92 14.53 -1.59
C GLN A 133 -19.89 15.67 -1.24
N GLU A 134 -20.52 15.61 -0.06
CA GLU A 134 -21.46 16.61 0.41
C GLU A 134 -20.80 17.99 0.68
N ILE A 135 -19.56 18.00 1.20
CA ILE A 135 -18.83 19.25 1.45
C ILE A 135 -18.23 19.82 0.15
N GLY A 136 -17.89 18.94 -0.79
CA GLY A 136 -17.11 19.27 -1.98
C GLY A 136 -15.59 19.18 -1.72
N HIS A 137 -14.94 18.18 -2.32
CA HIS A 137 -13.51 17.95 -2.16
C HIS A 137 -12.71 18.28 -3.44
N PRO A 138 -11.38 18.61 -3.32
CA PRO A 138 -10.57 18.96 -4.49
C PRO A 138 -9.91 17.76 -5.17
N PHE A 139 -10.13 16.53 -4.68
CA PHE A 139 -9.47 15.35 -5.23
C PHE A 139 -10.04 14.95 -6.57
N GLU A 140 -9.17 14.72 -7.53
CA GLU A 140 -9.48 14.16 -8.85
C GLU A 140 -9.54 12.63 -8.80
N ARG A 141 -8.80 12.01 -7.86
CA ARG A 141 -8.70 10.56 -7.72
C ARG A 141 -8.76 10.12 -6.26
N LEU A 142 -9.58 9.12 -6.01
CA LEU A 142 -9.68 8.47 -4.70
C LEU A 142 -9.22 7.02 -4.81
N GLY A 143 -8.34 6.61 -3.91
CA GLY A 143 -7.94 5.22 -3.71
C GLY A 143 -8.64 4.63 -2.48
N VAL A 144 -8.87 3.32 -2.48
CA VAL A 144 -9.48 2.59 -1.37
C VAL A 144 -8.70 1.31 -1.05
N PRO A 145 -8.71 0.81 0.20
CA PRO A 145 -7.99 -0.38 0.57
C PRO A 145 -8.68 -1.66 0.08
N ALA A 146 -7.86 -2.68 -0.15
CA ALA A 146 -8.28 -4.04 -0.47
C ALA A 146 -7.44 -5.05 0.32
N TYR A 147 -8.02 -6.21 0.65
CA TYR A 147 -7.46 -7.16 1.60
C TYR A 147 -7.39 -8.58 1.02
N PRO A 148 -6.35 -8.90 0.24
CA PRO A 148 -6.23 -10.22 -0.40
C PRO A 148 -6.16 -11.40 0.58
N GLU A 149 -5.62 -11.17 1.75
CA GLU A 149 -5.47 -12.19 2.80
C GLU A 149 -6.50 -12.04 3.93
N GLY A 150 -7.58 -11.25 3.69
CA GLY A 150 -8.61 -10.95 4.67
C GLY A 150 -8.22 -9.83 5.64
N HIS A 151 -9.10 -9.55 6.57
CA HIS A 151 -8.93 -8.58 7.64
C HIS A 151 -9.19 -9.26 9.00
N SER A 152 -8.48 -8.83 10.05
CA SER A 152 -8.60 -9.48 11.37
C SER A 152 -9.96 -9.33 12.02
N GLU A 153 -10.64 -8.23 11.76
CA GLU A 153 -11.89 -7.84 12.45
C GLU A 153 -13.09 -7.77 11.51
N ILE A 154 -12.88 -7.80 10.18
CA ILE A 154 -13.96 -7.63 9.20
C ILE A 154 -14.05 -8.89 8.34
N ALA A 155 -15.25 -9.48 8.28
CA ALA A 155 -15.50 -10.67 7.47
C ALA A 155 -15.37 -10.39 5.97
N ASP A 156 -14.95 -11.40 5.19
CA ASP A 156 -14.64 -11.29 3.76
C ASP A 156 -15.84 -10.86 2.91
N ASP A 157 -17.05 -11.27 3.26
CA ASP A 157 -18.28 -10.87 2.57
C ASP A 157 -18.59 -9.38 2.78
N VAL A 158 -18.33 -8.86 3.98
CA VAL A 158 -18.46 -7.43 4.31
C VAL A 158 -17.42 -6.64 3.54
N LEU A 159 -16.16 -7.10 3.52
CA LEU A 159 -15.08 -6.46 2.76
C LEU A 159 -15.43 -6.35 1.27
N LEU A 160 -15.93 -7.43 0.67
CA LEU A 160 -16.34 -7.46 -0.73
C LEU A 160 -17.51 -6.50 -1.01
N ARG A 161 -18.54 -6.55 -0.18
CA ARG A 161 -19.72 -5.66 -0.32
C ARG A 161 -19.29 -4.19 -0.26
N VAL A 162 -18.53 -3.81 0.77
CA VAL A 162 -18.07 -2.43 0.96
C VAL A 162 -17.13 -2.00 -0.17
N LEU A 163 -16.29 -2.89 -0.69
CA LEU A 163 -15.45 -2.58 -1.86
C LEU A 163 -16.30 -2.32 -3.11
N LYS A 164 -17.35 -3.12 -3.35
CA LYS A 164 -18.32 -2.91 -4.44
C LYS A 164 -19.08 -1.58 -4.29
N GLU A 165 -19.38 -1.14 -3.10
CA GLU A 165 -20.00 0.16 -2.85
C GLU A 165 -19.04 1.32 -3.11
N LYS A 166 -17.79 1.21 -2.58
CA LYS A 166 -16.75 2.22 -2.74
C LYS A 166 -16.31 2.40 -4.20
N GLN A 167 -16.31 1.33 -5.03
CA GLN A 167 -15.84 1.44 -6.42
C GLN A 167 -16.63 2.43 -7.28
N ARG A 168 -17.83 2.85 -6.85
CA ARG A 168 -18.62 3.89 -7.53
C ARG A 168 -17.98 5.28 -7.42
N PHE A 169 -17.12 5.48 -6.44
CA PHE A 169 -16.47 6.74 -6.10
C PHE A 169 -14.95 6.67 -6.25
N ALA A 170 -14.39 5.47 -6.17
CA ALA A 170 -12.96 5.25 -6.21
C ALA A 170 -12.45 5.10 -7.65
N HIS A 171 -11.18 5.46 -7.85
CA HIS A 171 -10.46 5.38 -9.12
C HIS A 171 -9.39 4.27 -9.11
N SER A 172 -9.05 3.79 -7.92
CA SER A 172 -8.12 2.67 -7.75
C SER A 172 -8.32 2.00 -6.39
N MET A 173 -7.85 0.76 -6.28
CA MET A 173 -7.69 0.10 -5.00
C MET A 173 -6.21 -0.21 -4.75
N THR A 174 -5.81 -0.23 -3.49
CA THR A 174 -4.46 -0.65 -3.08
C THR A 174 -4.59 -1.81 -2.10
N THR A 175 -3.89 -2.90 -2.36
CA THR A 175 -3.94 -4.05 -1.45
C THR A 175 -3.16 -3.75 -0.19
N GLN A 176 -3.61 -4.32 0.92
CA GLN A 176 -2.78 -4.43 2.11
C GLN A 176 -1.49 -5.17 1.74
N MET A 177 -0.43 -4.90 2.47
CA MET A 177 0.84 -5.60 2.33
C MET A 177 0.61 -7.11 2.39
N SER A 178 1.11 -7.81 1.39
CA SER A 178 1.01 -9.25 1.29
C SER A 178 2.37 -9.88 1.04
N PHE A 179 2.49 -11.13 1.42
CA PHE A 179 3.72 -11.93 1.26
C PHE A 179 3.48 -13.20 0.45
N ASN A 180 2.22 -13.49 0.14
CA ASN A 180 1.83 -14.68 -0.59
C ASN A 180 1.33 -14.32 -2.01
N PRO A 181 2.17 -14.49 -3.05
CA PRO A 181 1.79 -14.16 -4.41
C PRO A 181 0.62 -15.02 -4.92
N ASP A 182 0.50 -16.29 -4.46
CA ASP A 182 -0.59 -17.16 -4.87
C ASP A 182 -1.93 -16.70 -4.28
N ALA A 183 -1.94 -16.25 -3.01
CA ALA A 183 -3.13 -15.68 -2.38
C ALA A 183 -3.59 -14.41 -3.10
N VAL A 184 -2.67 -13.50 -3.43
CA VAL A 184 -2.99 -12.28 -4.20
C VAL A 184 -3.52 -12.64 -5.57
N SER A 185 -2.87 -13.57 -6.29
CA SER A 185 -3.29 -14.01 -7.62
C SER A 185 -4.71 -14.59 -7.61
N ALA A 186 -4.99 -15.50 -6.68
CA ALA A 186 -6.31 -16.09 -6.51
C ALA A 186 -7.37 -15.04 -6.15
N TRP A 187 -7.02 -14.11 -5.26
CA TRP A 187 -7.91 -13.02 -4.85
C TRP A 187 -8.24 -12.08 -6.02
N VAL A 188 -7.25 -11.72 -6.84
CA VAL A 188 -7.46 -10.88 -8.03
C VAL A 188 -8.48 -11.53 -8.98
N VAL A 189 -8.28 -12.81 -9.31
CA VAL A 189 -9.20 -13.56 -10.18
C VAL A 189 -10.62 -13.59 -9.58
N ARG A 190 -10.74 -13.84 -8.27
CA ARG A 190 -12.02 -13.79 -7.56
C ARG A 190 -12.68 -12.42 -7.67
N MET A 191 -11.95 -11.34 -7.40
CA MET A 191 -12.49 -9.97 -7.45
C MET A 191 -13.01 -9.60 -8.84
N ARG A 192 -12.31 -9.98 -9.91
CA ARG A 192 -12.79 -9.74 -11.29
C ARG A 192 -14.08 -10.50 -11.58
N ARG A 193 -14.20 -11.75 -11.15
CA ARG A 193 -15.44 -12.54 -11.25
C ARG A 193 -16.59 -11.95 -10.44
N GLU A 194 -16.28 -11.35 -9.30
CA GLU A 194 -17.25 -10.67 -8.44
C GLU A 194 -17.67 -9.27 -8.95
N GLY A 195 -17.14 -8.81 -10.08
CA GLY A 195 -17.47 -7.52 -10.67
C GLY A 195 -16.76 -6.32 -10.01
N VAL A 196 -15.64 -6.55 -9.35
CA VAL A 196 -14.73 -5.48 -8.92
C VAL A 196 -13.75 -5.19 -10.05
N TRP A 197 -13.85 -4.00 -10.67
CA TRP A 197 -13.03 -3.62 -11.83
C TRP A 197 -12.00 -2.51 -11.54
N LEU A 198 -11.92 -2.01 -10.32
CA LEU A 198 -10.95 -0.96 -9.97
C LEU A 198 -9.53 -1.35 -10.38
N PRO A 199 -8.79 -0.43 -11.02
CA PRO A 199 -7.35 -0.57 -11.20
C PRO A 199 -6.67 -0.80 -9.86
N MET A 200 -5.71 -1.73 -9.82
CA MET A 200 -5.10 -2.17 -8.57
C MET A 200 -3.64 -1.77 -8.45
N ASN A 201 -3.27 -1.24 -7.29
CA ASN A 201 -1.89 -1.14 -6.85
C ASN A 201 -1.63 -2.28 -5.85
N VAL A 202 -0.63 -3.10 -6.12
CA VAL A 202 -0.28 -4.19 -5.21
C VAL A 202 0.61 -3.68 -4.10
N GLY A 203 0.21 -3.94 -2.86
CA GLY A 203 0.99 -3.64 -1.67
C GLY A 203 2.16 -4.61 -1.52
N VAL A 204 3.37 -4.07 -1.50
CA VAL A 204 4.62 -4.82 -1.49
C VAL A 204 5.49 -4.33 -0.34
N PRO A 205 6.08 -5.21 0.49
CA PRO A 205 7.02 -4.76 1.50
C PRO A 205 8.25 -4.13 0.83
N GLY A 206 8.70 -2.99 1.32
CA GLY A 206 9.99 -2.42 0.96
C GLY A 206 11.15 -3.25 1.51
N VAL A 207 12.37 -2.85 1.21
CA VAL A 207 13.57 -3.50 1.76
C VAL A 207 13.70 -3.14 3.23
N THR A 208 13.70 -4.13 4.11
CA THR A 208 13.85 -3.93 5.55
C THR A 208 14.39 -5.18 6.24
N GLU A 209 14.90 -5.02 7.45
CA GLU A 209 15.23 -6.16 8.29
C GLU A 209 13.96 -6.81 8.86
N LEU A 210 13.94 -8.14 8.97
CA LEU A 210 12.80 -8.88 9.47
C LEU A 210 12.39 -8.43 10.89
N THR A 211 13.35 -8.22 11.77
CA THR A 211 13.14 -7.74 13.15
C THR A 211 12.49 -6.37 13.17
N LYS A 212 12.91 -5.47 12.28
CA LYS A 212 12.36 -4.14 12.13
C LYS A 212 10.95 -4.19 11.52
N LEU A 213 10.74 -5.01 10.50
CA LEU A 213 9.41 -5.27 9.95
C LEU A 213 8.42 -5.71 11.03
N MET A 214 8.81 -6.67 11.87
CA MET A 214 7.99 -7.16 12.97
C MET A 214 7.70 -6.08 14.02
N SER A 215 8.71 -5.26 14.38
CA SER A 215 8.56 -4.17 15.35
C SER A 215 7.63 -3.06 14.81
N ILE A 216 7.77 -2.70 13.55
CA ILE A 216 6.92 -1.67 12.92
C ILE A 216 5.50 -2.19 12.74
N ALA A 217 5.34 -3.43 12.27
CA ALA A 217 4.03 -4.08 12.14
C ALA A 217 3.23 -4.03 13.45
N ALA A 218 3.90 -4.29 14.58
CA ALA A 218 3.29 -4.18 15.90
C ALA A 218 2.86 -2.75 16.29
N ARG A 219 3.59 -1.72 15.80
CA ARG A 219 3.33 -0.30 16.14
C ARG A 219 2.24 0.34 15.31
N ILE A 220 2.08 -0.09 14.05
CA ILE A 220 1.13 0.52 13.11
C ILE A 220 -0.17 -0.29 12.95
N GLY A 221 -0.42 -1.26 13.85
CA GLY A 221 -1.64 -2.04 13.83
C GLY A 221 -1.68 -3.18 12.79
N VAL A 222 -0.61 -3.39 12.01
CA VAL A 222 -0.47 -4.56 11.11
C VAL A 222 0.08 -5.80 11.83
N ALA A 223 -0.18 -5.89 13.14
CA ALA A 223 0.20 -7.05 13.97
C ALA A 223 -0.34 -8.39 13.42
N ASP A 224 -1.41 -8.35 12.63
CA ASP A 224 -2.00 -9.52 12.01
C ASP A 224 -1.16 -10.03 10.85
N SER A 225 -0.61 -9.15 10.02
CA SER A 225 0.40 -9.53 9.02
C SER A 225 1.65 -10.11 9.68
N ALA A 226 2.03 -9.60 10.85
CA ALA A 226 3.13 -10.17 11.65
C ALA A 226 2.78 -11.55 12.25
N ARG A 227 1.54 -11.75 12.69
CA ARG A 227 1.01 -13.06 13.13
C ARG A 227 0.95 -14.04 11.96
N TYR A 228 0.51 -13.56 10.79
CA TYR A 228 0.49 -14.33 9.56
C TYR A 228 1.90 -14.76 9.15
N LEU A 229 2.89 -13.87 9.19
CA LEU A 229 4.30 -14.20 8.95
C LEU A 229 4.81 -15.27 9.92
N LYS A 230 4.50 -15.18 11.23
CA LYS A 230 4.87 -16.22 12.23
C LYS A 230 4.22 -17.56 11.94
N LYS A 231 2.95 -17.56 11.51
CA LYS A 231 2.19 -18.78 11.20
C LYS A 231 2.64 -19.44 9.89
N ASN A 232 3.11 -18.64 8.93
CA ASN A 232 3.52 -19.10 7.62
C ASN A 232 5.04 -19.05 7.44
N ARG A 233 5.79 -19.85 8.20
CA ARG A 233 7.26 -19.94 8.10
C ARG A 233 7.77 -20.24 6.68
N ARG A 234 6.97 -20.88 5.82
CA ARG A 234 7.28 -21.08 4.40
C ARG A 234 7.42 -19.74 3.64
N MET A 235 6.65 -18.73 4.03
CA MET A 235 6.70 -17.39 3.40
C MET A 235 7.93 -16.59 3.78
N LEU A 236 8.51 -16.83 4.95
CA LEU A 236 9.79 -16.23 5.32
C LEU A 236 10.90 -16.62 4.33
N GLY A 237 10.81 -17.80 3.72
CA GLY A 237 11.73 -18.24 2.66
C GLY A 237 11.66 -17.37 1.39
N TYR A 238 10.50 -16.80 1.06
CA TYR A 238 10.33 -15.89 -0.09
C TYR A 238 10.91 -14.50 0.15
N LEU A 239 11.06 -14.11 1.42
CA LEU A 239 11.46 -12.77 1.81
C LEU A 239 12.92 -12.68 2.29
N MET A 240 13.58 -13.82 2.53
CA MET A 240 14.89 -13.83 3.15
C MET A 240 16.04 -14.08 2.14
N LYS A 241 16.77 -13.02 1.83
CA LYS A 241 18.23 -13.13 1.69
C LYS A 241 18.85 -12.96 3.07
N PRO A 242 20.05 -13.53 3.35
CA PRO A 242 20.71 -13.34 4.65
C PRO A 242 20.77 -11.84 5.01
N GLY A 243 20.05 -11.45 6.07
CA GLY A 243 20.07 -10.08 6.63
C GLY A 243 18.99 -9.09 6.14
N SER A 244 18.27 -9.34 5.04
CA SER A 244 17.24 -8.40 4.57
C SER A 244 16.06 -9.08 3.88
N VAL A 245 14.87 -8.48 4.06
CA VAL A 245 13.65 -8.82 3.31
C VAL A 245 13.65 -7.98 2.04
N THR A 246 13.49 -8.62 0.87
CA THR A 246 13.34 -7.94 -0.43
C THR A 246 12.08 -8.41 -1.14
N PRO A 247 11.43 -7.57 -1.95
CA PRO A 247 10.19 -7.94 -2.64
C PRO A 247 10.38 -8.85 -3.86
N ASP A 248 11.62 -9.20 -4.21
CA ASP A 248 11.94 -9.90 -5.47
C ASP A 248 11.12 -11.17 -5.69
N ALA A 249 11.18 -12.12 -4.75
CA ALA A 249 10.50 -13.41 -4.90
C ALA A 249 8.97 -13.26 -4.92
N PHE A 250 8.42 -12.30 -4.18
CA PHE A 250 6.99 -11.98 -4.22
C PHE A 250 6.57 -11.48 -5.61
N LEU A 251 7.33 -10.54 -6.18
CA LEU A 251 7.05 -9.98 -7.50
C LEU A 251 7.26 -11.01 -8.62
N GLU A 252 8.29 -11.85 -8.52
CA GLU A 252 8.51 -12.97 -9.45
C GLU A 252 7.35 -13.97 -9.43
N GLY A 253 6.82 -14.29 -8.23
CA GLY A 253 5.63 -15.14 -8.09
C GLY A 253 4.35 -14.50 -8.63
N LEU A 254 4.23 -13.17 -8.54
CA LEU A 254 3.06 -12.43 -9.01
C LEU A 254 3.12 -12.05 -10.49
N ALA A 255 4.28 -12.14 -11.13
CA ALA A 255 4.50 -11.70 -12.49
C ALA A 255 3.53 -12.32 -13.54
N PRO A 256 3.12 -13.60 -13.44
CA PRO A 256 2.13 -14.16 -14.37
C PRO A 256 0.81 -13.41 -14.35
N VAL A 257 0.28 -13.08 -13.17
CA VAL A 257 -0.98 -12.36 -13.06
C VAL A 257 -0.83 -10.86 -13.39
N ILE A 258 0.34 -10.27 -13.11
CA ILE A 258 0.67 -8.90 -13.55
C ILE A 258 0.64 -8.81 -15.07
N ALA A 259 1.14 -9.81 -15.77
CA ALA A 259 1.16 -9.86 -17.22
C ALA A 259 -0.22 -10.09 -17.86
N GLU A 260 -1.27 -10.41 -17.08
CA GLU A 260 -2.62 -10.57 -17.58
C GLU A 260 -3.39 -9.25 -17.55
N PRO A 261 -3.76 -8.65 -18.73
CA PRO A 261 -4.46 -7.36 -18.75
C PRO A 261 -5.78 -7.37 -17.96
N ALA A 262 -6.49 -8.50 -17.97
CA ALA A 262 -7.75 -8.66 -17.23
C ALA A 262 -7.57 -8.57 -15.70
N ALA A 263 -6.37 -8.76 -15.19
CA ALA A 263 -6.06 -8.56 -13.77
C ALA A 263 -6.11 -7.08 -13.37
N SER A 264 -5.90 -6.17 -14.34
CA SER A 264 -5.91 -4.70 -14.13
C SER A 264 -5.01 -4.27 -12.97
N ILE A 265 -3.78 -4.80 -12.92
CA ILE A 265 -2.74 -4.40 -11.99
C ILE A 265 -1.97 -3.26 -12.65
N HIS A 266 -2.06 -2.05 -12.06
CA HIS A 266 -1.55 -0.82 -12.67
C HIS A 266 -0.39 -0.20 -11.90
N GLY A 267 -0.06 -0.70 -10.71
CA GLY A 267 1.02 -0.14 -9.90
C GLY A 267 1.48 -1.02 -8.75
N LEU A 268 2.61 -0.64 -8.18
CA LEU A 268 3.11 -1.15 -6.91
C LEU A 268 3.02 -0.07 -5.84
N HIS A 269 2.66 -0.48 -4.64
CA HIS A 269 2.66 0.35 -3.44
C HIS A 269 3.69 -0.22 -2.47
N LEU A 270 4.82 0.48 -2.32
CA LEU A 270 5.96 0.03 -1.53
C LEU A 270 5.81 0.52 -0.09
N PHE A 271 5.55 -0.38 0.83
CA PHE A 271 5.57 -0.12 2.28
C PHE A 271 7.03 0.07 2.73
N THR A 272 7.55 1.29 2.65
CA THR A 272 8.98 1.55 2.87
C THR A 272 9.40 1.47 4.33
N PHE A 273 8.47 1.61 5.27
CA PHE A 273 8.76 1.76 6.70
C PHE A 273 9.81 2.85 6.98
N ASN A 274 9.81 3.90 6.16
CA ASN A 274 10.82 4.96 6.13
C ASN A 274 12.26 4.47 5.85
N GLN A 275 12.43 3.25 5.29
CA GLN A 275 13.70 2.75 4.72
C GLN A 275 13.75 3.12 3.23
N VAL A 276 13.74 4.41 2.95
CA VAL A 276 13.62 4.93 1.57
C VAL A 276 14.86 4.60 0.76
N GLU A 277 16.05 4.81 1.32
CA GLU A 277 17.31 4.62 0.62
C GLU A 277 17.50 3.19 0.13
N GLU A 278 17.24 2.21 1.00
CA GLU A 278 17.33 0.79 0.68
C GLU A 278 16.30 0.38 -0.36
N THR A 279 15.08 0.93 -0.25
CA THR A 279 13.98 0.67 -1.19
C THR A 279 14.28 1.26 -2.58
N VAL A 280 14.81 2.46 -2.66
CA VAL A 280 15.24 3.10 -3.92
C VAL A 280 16.42 2.34 -4.55
N ALA A 281 17.39 1.91 -3.73
CA ALA A 281 18.51 1.11 -4.21
C ALA A 281 18.04 -0.25 -4.76
N TRP A 282 17.06 -0.89 -4.11
CA TRP A 282 16.42 -2.10 -4.62
C TRP A 282 15.72 -1.84 -5.96
N GLN A 283 14.91 -0.78 -6.07
CA GLN A 283 14.20 -0.42 -7.28
C GLN A 283 15.16 -0.26 -8.48
N ARG A 284 16.26 0.47 -8.29
CA ARG A 284 17.29 0.67 -9.33
C ARG A 284 17.90 -0.65 -9.78
N ARG A 285 18.28 -1.53 -8.86
CA ARG A 285 18.83 -2.86 -9.19
C ARG A 285 17.81 -3.72 -9.94
N THR A 286 16.55 -3.68 -9.53
CA THR A 286 15.48 -4.45 -10.16
C THR A 286 15.20 -3.95 -11.57
N LEU A 287 15.15 -2.64 -11.80
CA LEU A 287 15.02 -2.06 -13.13
C LEU A 287 16.16 -2.46 -14.08
N ALA A 288 17.40 -2.49 -13.57
CA ALA A 288 18.54 -2.95 -14.35
C ALA A 288 18.40 -4.43 -14.77
N ARG A 289 17.90 -5.31 -13.86
CA ARG A 289 17.63 -6.72 -14.18
C ARG A 289 16.48 -6.91 -15.18
N LEU A 290 15.45 -6.06 -15.11
CA LEU A 290 14.29 -6.13 -16.00
C LEU A 290 14.57 -5.54 -17.40
N ALA A 291 15.70 -4.88 -17.60
CA ALA A 291 16.13 -4.32 -18.89
C ALA A 291 16.81 -5.34 -19.81
N ILE A 292 17.23 -6.49 -19.26
CA ILE A 292 17.89 -7.58 -19.98
C ILE A 292 16.86 -8.61 -20.44
#